data_f7826559e31960ba01a5c1930311cd5c
#
_entry.id   f7826559e31960ba01a5c1930311cd5c
#
_cell.length_a   1.000
_cell.length_b   1.000
_cell.length_c   1.000
_cell.angle_alpha   90.00
_cell.angle_beta   90.00
_cell.angle_gamma   90.00
#
_symmetry.space_group_name_H-M   'P 1'
#
loop_
_entity.id
_entity.type
_entity.pdbx_description
1 polymer ?
#
loop_
_entity_poly.entity_id
_entity_poly.type
_entity_poly.pdbx_seq_one_letter_code
_entity_poly.pdbx_strand_id
1 'polypeptide(L)'
;MNTRFFARTAALTAFALAPSLASAHTGLGHVDGFAHGFTHPLGGLDHVLAMVMVGLFASQLGGRARWLVPASFVSVMVLGGMLGLAGIAIPFVELGIGLSIVVLGGVVAFNLQAGVAAAMALVGFFAVFHGYAHGAEMPESASGLAYGLGFVLATAALHAAGLGCGLLLDGKESAKGALFVRSLGAVAAIAGVGVVSGLV
;
A
#
# COMPACT_ATOMS: atom_id res chain seq x y z
N MET A 1 9.14 11.94 -31.42
CA MET A 1 8.90 11.94 -29.95
C MET A 1 7.39 11.89 -29.76
N ASN A 2 6.85 10.83 -29.16
CA ASN A 2 5.42 10.47 -29.30
C ASN A 2 4.56 11.26 -28.28
N THR A 3 3.94 12.35 -28.70
CA THR A 3 3.10 13.25 -27.86
C THR A 3 1.96 12.52 -27.14
N ARG A 4 1.47 11.41 -27.71
CA ARG A 4 0.43 10.56 -27.08
C ARG A 4 0.92 9.81 -25.82
N PHE A 5 2.22 9.55 -25.71
CA PHE A 5 2.81 8.92 -24.54
C PHE A 5 2.86 9.91 -23.35
N PHE A 6 3.31 11.15 -23.60
CA PHE A 6 3.35 12.19 -22.56
C PHE A 6 1.96 12.61 -22.09
N ALA A 7 0.97 12.66 -23.00
CA ALA A 7 -0.41 12.97 -22.64
C ALA A 7 -1.04 11.89 -21.73
N ARG A 8 -0.74 10.62 -21.96
CA ARG A 8 -1.23 9.51 -21.10
C ARG A 8 -0.56 9.46 -19.73
N THR A 9 0.73 9.71 -19.67
CA THR A 9 1.44 9.78 -18.38
C THR A 9 1.00 10.99 -17.57
N ALA A 10 0.84 12.17 -18.19
CA ALA A 10 0.34 13.37 -17.52
C ALA A 10 -1.10 13.18 -16.99
N ALA A 11 -1.97 12.51 -17.75
CA ALA A 11 -3.34 12.23 -17.32
C ALA A 11 -3.40 11.26 -16.12
N LEU A 12 -2.55 10.24 -16.10
CA LEU A 12 -2.46 9.30 -14.97
C LEU A 12 -1.87 9.96 -13.72
N THR A 13 -0.90 10.85 -13.88
CA THR A 13 -0.32 11.60 -12.75
C THR A 13 -1.31 12.64 -12.20
N ALA A 14 -2.08 13.32 -13.07
CA ALA A 14 -3.10 14.28 -12.67
C ALA A 14 -4.28 13.60 -11.94
N PHE A 15 -4.64 12.38 -12.33
CA PHE A 15 -5.67 11.60 -11.64
C PHE A 15 -5.23 11.13 -10.25
N ALA A 16 -3.94 10.80 -10.08
CA ALA A 16 -3.36 10.40 -8.80
C ALA A 16 -3.16 11.57 -7.81
N LEU A 17 -3.13 12.82 -8.31
CA LEU A 17 -2.93 14.04 -7.51
C LEU A 17 -4.21 14.86 -7.32
N ALA A 18 -5.36 14.38 -7.80
CA ALA A 18 -6.62 15.07 -7.55
C ALA A 18 -6.99 14.96 -6.05
N PRO A 19 -7.09 16.08 -5.32
CA PRO A 19 -7.53 16.03 -3.93
C PRO A 19 -8.94 15.47 -3.90
N SER A 20 -9.14 14.33 -3.25
CA SER A 20 -10.48 13.84 -2.95
C SER A 20 -11.12 14.87 -2.00
N LEU A 21 -12.24 15.48 -2.42
CA LEU A 21 -13.07 16.26 -1.52
C LEU A 21 -13.54 15.31 -0.42
N ALA A 22 -12.92 15.41 0.74
CA ALA A 22 -13.38 14.71 1.94
C ALA A 22 -14.75 15.28 2.27
N SER A 23 -15.79 14.60 1.84
CA SER A 23 -17.17 14.87 2.25
C SER A 23 -17.33 14.39 3.67
N ALA A 24 -17.13 15.27 4.65
CA ALA A 24 -17.53 15.05 6.02
C ALA A 24 -19.07 15.03 6.05
N HIS A 25 -19.68 13.88 5.77
CA HIS A 25 -21.09 13.68 6.04
C HIS A 25 -21.30 13.48 7.53
N THR A 26 -21.62 14.57 8.24
CA THR A 26 -22.29 14.53 9.55
C THR A 26 -23.73 14.03 9.35
N GLY A 27 -23.91 12.75 9.13
CA GLY A 27 -25.20 12.10 9.07
C GLY A 27 -25.24 10.97 10.10
N LEU A 28 -26.22 11.02 11.01
CA LEU A 28 -26.59 9.93 11.92
C LEU A 28 -27.16 8.74 11.10
N GLY A 29 -26.31 8.10 10.27
CA GLY A 29 -26.62 6.89 9.54
C GLY A 29 -25.67 5.79 10.03
N HIS A 30 -26.17 4.56 10.15
CA HIS A 30 -25.33 3.37 10.36
C HIS A 30 -24.21 3.41 9.31
N VAL A 31 -22.98 3.67 9.75
CA VAL A 31 -21.82 3.59 8.86
C VAL A 31 -21.76 2.13 8.43
N ASP A 32 -21.95 1.87 7.14
CA ASP A 32 -21.75 0.53 6.61
C ASP A 32 -20.28 0.14 6.85
N GLY A 33 -20.04 -0.66 7.87
CA GLY A 33 -18.71 -1.00 8.33
C GLY A 33 -17.83 -1.53 7.21
N PHE A 34 -18.42 -2.27 6.26
CA PHE A 34 -17.70 -2.77 5.10
C PHE A 34 -17.27 -1.65 4.15
N ALA A 35 -18.17 -0.74 3.78
CA ALA A 35 -17.86 0.36 2.87
C ALA A 35 -16.79 1.29 3.48
N HIS A 36 -16.89 1.57 4.78
CA HIS A 36 -15.90 2.36 5.49
C HIS A 36 -14.54 1.65 5.52
N GLY A 37 -14.50 0.36 5.89
CA GLY A 37 -13.28 -0.44 5.87
C GLY A 37 -12.63 -0.51 4.48
N PHE A 38 -13.45 -0.58 3.41
CA PHE A 38 -12.93 -0.62 2.05
C PHE A 38 -12.38 0.73 1.56
N THR A 39 -13.05 1.84 1.88
CA THR A 39 -12.65 3.17 1.40
C THR A 39 -11.56 3.81 2.26
N HIS A 40 -11.50 3.49 3.54
CA HIS A 40 -10.56 4.08 4.49
C HIS A 40 -9.09 3.96 4.04
N PRO A 41 -8.57 2.75 3.70
CA PRO A 41 -7.18 2.61 3.25
C PRO A 41 -6.89 3.26 1.90
N LEU A 42 -7.91 3.55 1.11
CA LEU A 42 -7.76 4.27 -0.15
C LEU A 42 -7.61 5.79 0.05
N GLY A 43 -8.00 6.29 1.22
CA GLY A 43 -7.87 7.70 1.59
C GLY A 43 -6.48 8.08 2.11
N GLY A 44 -5.69 7.13 2.59
CA GLY A 44 -4.32 7.34 3.08
C GLY A 44 -3.28 7.16 1.98
N LEU A 45 -2.56 8.22 1.61
CA LEU A 45 -1.51 8.14 0.59
C LEU A 45 -0.39 7.16 0.99
N ASP A 46 -0.06 7.13 2.26
CA ASP A 46 0.92 6.24 2.87
C ASP A 46 0.55 4.77 2.68
N HIS A 47 -0.70 4.42 2.98
CA HIS A 47 -1.20 3.07 2.79
C HIS A 47 -1.20 2.67 1.31
N VAL A 48 -1.76 3.53 0.44
CA VAL A 48 -1.81 3.28 -1.00
C VAL A 48 -0.42 3.04 -1.58
N LEU A 49 0.55 3.91 -1.24
CA LEU A 49 1.92 3.78 -1.72
C LEU A 49 2.56 2.48 -1.24
N ALA A 50 2.49 2.18 0.06
CA ALA A 50 3.06 0.96 0.61
C ALA A 50 2.48 -0.30 -0.05
N MET A 51 1.14 -0.38 -0.19
CA MET A 51 0.48 -1.56 -0.77
C MET A 51 0.82 -1.75 -2.25
N VAL A 52 0.85 -0.68 -3.04
CA VAL A 52 1.26 -0.76 -4.44
C VAL A 52 2.73 -1.20 -4.54
N MET A 53 3.61 -0.70 -3.66
CA MET A 53 5.02 -1.14 -3.63
C MET A 53 5.16 -2.62 -3.27
N VAL A 54 4.37 -3.17 -2.35
CA VAL A 54 4.34 -4.62 -2.07
C VAL A 54 4.02 -5.42 -3.34
N GLY A 55 3.01 -4.98 -4.10
CA GLY A 55 2.63 -5.62 -5.37
C GLY A 55 3.72 -5.55 -6.43
N LEU A 56 4.34 -4.37 -6.61
CA LEU A 56 5.47 -4.17 -7.54
C LEU A 56 6.68 -5.01 -7.13
N PHE A 57 7.03 -5.06 -5.85
CA PHE A 57 8.11 -5.89 -5.34
C PHE A 57 7.86 -7.37 -5.60
N ALA A 58 6.64 -7.84 -5.34
CA ALA A 58 6.24 -9.22 -5.64
C ALA A 58 6.34 -9.55 -7.14
N SER A 59 6.04 -8.59 -8.04
CA SER A 59 6.19 -8.76 -9.48
C SER A 59 7.65 -8.93 -9.88
N GLN A 60 8.56 -8.10 -9.33
CA GLN A 60 10.00 -8.13 -9.61
C GLN A 60 10.65 -9.42 -9.15
N LEU A 61 10.24 -9.96 -8.00
CA LEU A 61 10.73 -11.25 -7.50
C LEU A 61 10.24 -12.43 -8.32
N GLY A 62 9.03 -12.35 -8.86
CA GLY A 62 8.46 -13.38 -9.72
C GLY A 62 8.09 -14.68 -9.00
N GLY A 63 7.79 -15.71 -9.75
CA GLY A 63 7.52 -17.06 -9.24
C GLY A 63 6.50 -17.09 -8.09
N ARG A 64 6.83 -17.82 -7.01
CA ARG A 64 5.97 -17.94 -5.83
C ARG A 64 5.83 -16.64 -5.03
N ALA A 65 6.78 -15.71 -5.14
CA ALA A 65 6.75 -14.43 -4.43
C ALA A 65 5.52 -13.61 -4.81
N ARG A 66 5.02 -13.72 -6.06
CA ARG A 66 3.81 -13.02 -6.54
C ARG A 66 2.58 -13.23 -5.66
N TRP A 67 2.51 -14.36 -4.98
CA TRP A 67 1.38 -14.73 -4.11
C TRP A 67 1.76 -14.69 -2.64
N LEU A 68 2.93 -15.24 -2.28
CA LEU A 68 3.32 -15.40 -0.88
C LEU A 68 3.67 -14.07 -0.22
N VAL A 69 4.24 -13.11 -0.95
CA VAL A 69 4.61 -11.80 -0.39
C VAL A 69 3.35 -10.98 -0.05
N PRO A 70 2.39 -10.74 -0.99
CA PRO A 70 1.14 -10.09 -0.65
C PRO A 70 0.32 -10.83 0.41
N ALA A 71 0.24 -12.15 0.34
CA ALA A 71 -0.51 -12.95 1.32
C ALA A 71 0.09 -12.83 2.73
N SER A 72 1.43 -12.82 2.85
CA SER A 72 2.08 -12.63 4.13
C SER A 72 1.80 -11.24 4.71
N PHE A 73 1.83 -10.19 3.87
CA PHE A 73 1.46 -8.85 4.30
C PHE A 73 0.04 -8.83 4.86
N VAL A 74 -0.95 -9.29 4.09
CA VAL A 74 -2.36 -9.29 4.52
C VAL A 74 -2.55 -10.08 5.81
N SER A 75 -1.95 -11.27 5.92
CA SER A 75 -2.09 -12.12 7.11
C SER A 75 -1.52 -11.45 8.36
N VAL A 76 -0.33 -10.86 8.27
CA VAL A 76 0.30 -10.18 9.40
C VAL A 76 -0.40 -8.85 9.71
N MET A 77 -0.89 -8.15 8.69
CA MET A 77 -1.70 -6.93 8.86
C MET A 77 -2.97 -7.23 9.67
N VAL A 78 -3.66 -8.34 9.41
CA VAL A 78 -4.83 -8.75 10.23
C VAL A 78 -4.42 -8.95 11.69
N LEU A 79 -3.28 -9.61 11.95
CA LEU A 79 -2.79 -9.78 13.32
C LEU A 79 -2.45 -8.42 13.97
N GLY A 80 -1.82 -7.50 13.24
CA GLY A 80 -1.57 -6.13 13.70
C GLY A 80 -2.87 -5.40 14.04
N GLY A 81 -3.91 -5.53 13.18
CA GLY A 81 -5.23 -4.96 13.41
C GLY A 81 -5.90 -5.50 14.69
N MET A 82 -5.75 -6.79 14.96
CA MET A 82 -6.25 -7.38 16.20
C MET A 82 -5.55 -6.80 17.44
N LEU A 83 -4.25 -6.50 17.36
CA LEU A 83 -3.52 -5.83 18.45
C LEU A 83 -4.03 -4.40 18.68
N GLY A 84 -4.28 -3.65 17.58
CA GLY A 84 -4.87 -2.31 17.65
C GLY A 84 -6.26 -2.32 18.29
N LEU A 85 -7.13 -3.22 17.86
CA LEU A 85 -8.46 -3.43 18.44
C LEU A 85 -8.42 -3.81 19.92
N ALA A 86 -7.42 -4.58 20.31
CA ALA A 86 -7.22 -4.98 21.72
C ALA A 86 -6.62 -3.87 22.60
N GLY A 87 -6.28 -2.71 22.04
CA GLY A 87 -5.67 -1.60 22.76
C GLY A 87 -4.24 -1.87 23.25
N ILE A 88 -3.55 -2.86 22.66
CA ILE A 88 -2.17 -3.21 23.02
C ILE A 88 -1.25 -2.17 22.39
N ALA A 89 -0.61 -1.32 23.20
CA ALA A 89 0.22 -0.25 22.69
C ALA A 89 1.45 -0.77 21.94
N ILE A 90 1.61 -0.35 20.69
CA ILE A 90 2.81 -0.52 19.87
C ILE A 90 3.47 0.85 19.70
N PRO A 91 4.76 1.02 20.05
CA PRO A 91 5.45 2.29 19.84
C PRO A 91 5.80 2.54 18.38
N PHE A 92 5.96 3.81 18.01
CA PHE A 92 6.49 4.25 16.71
C PHE A 92 5.68 3.81 15.49
N VAL A 93 4.35 3.72 15.60
CA VAL A 93 3.48 3.24 14.52
C VAL A 93 3.62 4.10 13.27
N GLU A 94 3.48 5.43 13.39
CA GLU A 94 3.62 6.37 12.28
C GLU A 94 5.00 6.28 11.61
N LEU A 95 6.04 6.14 12.43
CA LEU A 95 7.40 5.95 11.91
C LEU A 95 7.51 4.63 11.13
N GLY A 96 6.91 3.56 11.64
CA GLY A 96 6.88 2.24 10.98
C GLY A 96 6.15 2.31 9.63
N ILE A 97 5.02 3.02 9.57
CA ILE A 97 4.26 3.26 8.33
C ILE A 97 5.10 4.06 7.33
N GLY A 98 5.63 5.21 7.72
CA GLY A 98 6.45 6.04 6.84
C GLY A 98 7.72 5.32 6.35
N LEU A 99 8.43 4.60 7.23
CA LEU A 99 9.59 3.79 6.86
C LEU A 99 9.23 2.65 5.90
N SER A 100 8.02 2.09 5.99
CA SER A 100 7.58 1.08 5.03
C SER A 100 7.61 1.60 3.59
N ILE A 101 7.17 2.85 3.37
CA ILE A 101 7.16 3.46 2.05
C ILE A 101 8.59 3.70 1.55
N VAL A 102 9.46 4.21 2.43
CA VAL A 102 10.88 4.43 2.10
C VAL A 102 11.56 3.12 1.70
N VAL A 103 11.42 2.09 2.53
CA VAL A 103 12.11 0.81 2.32
C VAL A 103 11.51 0.05 1.14
N LEU A 104 10.19 -0.09 1.07
CA LEU A 104 9.53 -0.79 -0.04
C LEU A 104 9.72 -0.06 -1.37
N GLY A 105 9.64 1.28 -1.36
CA GLY A 105 9.99 2.09 -2.52
C GLY A 105 11.45 1.90 -2.95
N GLY A 106 12.37 1.87 -2.00
CA GLY A 106 13.78 1.61 -2.24
C GLY A 106 14.06 0.23 -2.85
N VAL A 107 13.47 -0.85 -2.30
CA VAL A 107 13.65 -2.21 -2.89
C VAL A 107 13.12 -2.28 -4.31
N VAL A 108 12.01 -1.62 -4.62
CA VAL A 108 11.46 -1.53 -5.98
C VAL A 108 12.37 -0.68 -6.89
N ALA A 109 12.82 0.48 -6.42
CA ALA A 109 13.68 1.41 -7.19
C ALA A 109 15.01 0.76 -7.59
N PHE A 110 15.63 0.05 -6.65
CA PHE A 110 16.91 -0.63 -6.91
C PHE A 110 16.75 -2.03 -7.50
N ASN A 111 15.52 -2.49 -7.69
CA ASN A 111 15.20 -3.84 -8.18
C ASN A 111 15.92 -4.92 -7.35
N LEU A 112 15.85 -4.79 -6.03
CA LEU A 112 16.57 -5.68 -5.12
C LEU A 112 15.98 -7.09 -5.16
N GLN A 113 16.85 -8.07 -5.38
CA GLN A 113 16.45 -9.46 -5.36
C GLN A 113 16.59 -10.04 -3.95
N ALA A 114 15.58 -10.73 -3.50
CA ALA A 114 15.56 -11.37 -2.18
C ALA A 114 14.94 -12.78 -2.28
N GLY A 115 15.36 -13.67 -1.41
CA GLY A 115 14.65 -14.94 -1.22
C GLY A 115 13.22 -14.69 -0.72
N VAL A 116 12.27 -15.54 -1.12
CA VAL A 116 10.85 -15.37 -0.79
C VAL A 116 10.61 -15.20 0.71
N ALA A 117 11.31 -15.98 1.55
CA ALA A 117 11.18 -15.88 3.01
C ALA A 117 11.63 -14.52 3.55
N ALA A 118 12.73 -13.98 3.04
CA ALA A 118 13.22 -12.65 3.44
C ALA A 118 12.27 -11.54 2.99
N ALA A 119 11.71 -11.65 1.78
CA ALA A 119 10.71 -10.71 1.28
C ALA A 119 9.43 -10.76 2.13
N MET A 120 8.93 -11.95 2.47
CA MET A 120 7.78 -12.14 3.36
C MET A 120 8.02 -11.54 4.75
N ALA A 121 9.21 -11.76 5.31
CA ALA A 121 9.59 -11.21 6.62
C ALA A 121 9.64 -9.68 6.58
N LEU A 122 10.22 -9.08 5.53
CA LEU A 122 10.28 -7.63 5.34
C LEU A 122 8.90 -7.01 5.27
N VAL A 123 8.04 -7.51 4.38
CA VAL A 123 6.70 -6.93 4.22
C VAL A 123 5.83 -7.23 5.44
N GLY A 124 5.97 -8.40 6.06
CA GLY A 124 5.27 -8.77 7.29
C GLY A 124 5.64 -7.87 8.47
N PHE A 125 6.91 -7.52 8.61
CA PHE A 125 7.35 -6.58 9.64
C PHE A 125 6.59 -5.24 9.53
N PHE A 126 6.51 -4.68 8.34
CA PHE A 126 5.78 -3.42 8.14
C PHE A 126 4.26 -3.57 8.21
N ALA A 127 3.74 -4.74 7.84
CA ALA A 127 2.31 -5.02 7.90
C ALA A 127 1.73 -4.91 9.33
N VAL A 128 2.55 -5.18 10.37
CA VAL A 128 2.13 -5.01 11.77
C VAL A 128 1.67 -3.58 12.03
N PHE A 129 2.46 -2.58 11.60
CA PHE A 129 2.18 -1.16 11.85
C PHE A 129 0.93 -0.70 11.09
N HIS A 130 0.80 -1.06 9.81
CA HIS A 130 -0.38 -0.74 9.01
C HIS A 130 -1.65 -1.37 9.59
N GLY A 131 -1.58 -2.65 9.97
CA GLY A 131 -2.71 -3.31 10.59
C GLY A 131 -3.09 -2.67 11.92
N TYR A 132 -2.10 -2.41 12.76
CA TYR A 132 -2.29 -1.81 14.07
C TYR A 132 -2.98 -0.45 14.00
N ALA A 133 -2.48 0.46 13.15
CA ALA A 133 -3.06 1.80 12.99
C ALA A 133 -4.55 1.71 12.66
N HIS A 134 -4.89 0.94 11.63
CA HIS A 134 -6.28 0.82 11.19
C HIS A 134 -7.18 0.06 12.17
N GLY A 135 -6.63 -0.88 12.94
CA GLY A 135 -7.37 -1.53 14.03
C GLY A 135 -7.65 -0.57 15.18
N ALA A 136 -6.70 0.29 15.53
CA ALA A 136 -6.84 1.29 16.58
C ALA A 136 -7.78 2.45 16.18
N GLU A 137 -7.87 2.76 14.89
CA GLU A 137 -8.72 3.84 14.33
C GLU A 137 -10.14 3.35 13.95
N MET A 138 -10.44 2.08 14.15
CA MET A 138 -11.75 1.55 13.77
C MET A 138 -12.85 2.22 14.60
N PRO A 139 -13.92 2.78 13.95
CA PRO A 139 -15.01 3.40 14.67
C PRO A 139 -15.75 2.40 15.57
N GLU A 140 -16.07 2.79 16.80
CA GLU A 140 -16.81 1.95 17.75
C GLU A 140 -18.18 1.51 17.23
N SER A 141 -18.80 2.33 16.36
CA SER A 141 -20.08 2.03 15.72
C SER A 141 -20.01 1.03 14.57
N ALA A 142 -18.80 0.72 14.07
CA ALA A 142 -18.61 -0.19 12.96
C ALA A 142 -18.61 -1.65 13.43
N SER A 143 -19.22 -2.55 12.64
CA SER A 143 -19.00 -3.97 12.82
C SER A 143 -17.53 -4.30 12.49
N GLY A 144 -16.75 -4.71 13.50
CA GLY A 144 -15.33 -5.01 13.34
C GLY A 144 -15.03 -6.02 12.24
N LEU A 145 -15.90 -7.03 12.09
CA LEU A 145 -15.76 -8.01 11.02
C LEU A 145 -16.00 -7.41 9.63
N ALA A 146 -17.08 -6.63 9.47
CA ALA A 146 -17.40 -5.99 8.18
C ALA A 146 -16.33 -4.98 7.78
N TYR A 147 -15.87 -4.16 8.73
CA TYR A 147 -14.76 -3.22 8.52
C TYR A 147 -13.48 -3.97 8.11
N GLY A 148 -13.08 -4.99 8.87
CA GLY A 148 -11.88 -5.78 8.59
C GLY A 148 -11.92 -6.47 7.22
N LEU A 149 -13.08 -6.99 6.81
CA LEU A 149 -13.26 -7.58 5.47
C LEU A 149 -13.10 -6.53 4.35
N GLY A 150 -13.72 -5.36 4.51
CA GLY A 150 -13.56 -4.24 3.56
C GLY A 150 -12.11 -3.83 3.44
N PHE A 151 -11.43 -3.65 4.56
CA PHE A 151 -10.03 -3.27 4.64
C PHE A 151 -9.08 -4.28 3.98
N VAL A 152 -9.26 -5.58 4.27
CA VAL A 152 -8.47 -6.66 3.64
C VAL A 152 -8.67 -6.69 2.13
N LEU A 153 -9.92 -6.53 1.66
CA LEU A 153 -10.20 -6.53 0.22
C LEU A 153 -9.59 -5.31 -0.49
N ALA A 154 -9.65 -4.12 0.10
CA ALA A 154 -9.02 -2.92 -0.45
C ALA A 154 -7.49 -3.09 -0.53
N THR A 155 -6.86 -3.57 0.54
CA THR A 155 -5.42 -3.87 0.58
C THR A 155 -5.03 -4.90 -0.48
N ALA A 156 -5.78 -6.00 -0.59
CA ALA A 156 -5.54 -7.01 -1.62
C ALA A 156 -5.70 -6.44 -3.05
N ALA A 157 -6.67 -5.55 -3.27
CA ALA A 157 -6.86 -4.87 -4.55
C ALA A 157 -5.67 -3.96 -4.90
N LEU A 158 -5.14 -3.21 -3.93
CA LEU A 158 -3.94 -2.39 -4.11
C LEU A 158 -2.70 -3.23 -4.41
N HIS A 159 -2.52 -4.37 -3.71
CA HIS A 159 -1.46 -5.33 -4.03
C HIS A 159 -1.62 -5.86 -5.46
N ALA A 160 -2.85 -6.23 -5.86
CA ALA A 160 -3.13 -6.72 -7.20
C ALA A 160 -2.88 -5.64 -8.27
N ALA A 161 -3.18 -4.37 -7.98
CA ALA A 161 -2.89 -3.24 -8.87
C ALA A 161 -1.37 -3.07 -9.06
N GLY A 162 -0.59 -3.09 -7.98
CA GLY A 162 0.87 -3.03 -8.05
C GLY A 162 1.48 -4.22 -8.79
N LEU A 163 1.04 -5.45 -8.47
CA LEU A 163 1.45 -6.68 -9.15
C LEU A 163 1.12 -6.63 -10.64
N GLY A 164 -0.11 -6.25 -10.98
CA GLY A 164 -0.56 -6.11 -12.37
C GLY A 164 0.22 -5.06 -13.14
N CYS A 165 0.45 -3.90 -12.53
CA CYS A 165 1.29 -2.84 -13.09
C CYS A 165 2.70 -3.37 -13.39
N GLY A 166 3.33 -4.05 -12.43
CA GLY A 166 4.65 -4.65 -12.62
C GLY A 166 4.65 -5.69 -13.75
N LEU A 167 3.70 -6.61 -13.77
CA LEU A 167 3.61 -7.65 -14.81
C LEU A 167 3.38 -7.09 -16.21
N LEU A 168 2.60 -6.01 -16.34
CA LEU A 168 2.31 -5.37 -17.62
C LEU A 168 3.49 -4.56 -18.15
N LEU A 169 4.25 -3.94 -17.26
CA LEU A 169 5.35 -3.05 -17.63
C LEU A 169 6.70 -3.76 -17.69
N ASP A 170 6.91 -4.77 -16.86
CA ASP A 170 8.13 -5.60 -16.82
C ASP A 170 8.08 -6.74 -17.86
N GLY A 171 7.01 -6.78 -18.67
CA GLY A 171 6.82 -7.76 -19.74
C GLY A 171 8.01 -7.76 -20.70
N LYS A 172 8.83 -8.81 -20.55
CA LYS A 172 9.84 -9.36 -21.45
C LYS A 172 10.45 -8.32 -22.41
N GLU A 173 11.60 -7.76 -22.06
CA GLU A 173 12.50 -7.01 -22.93
C GLU A 173 12.33 -5.47 -23.02
N SER A 174 11.43 -4.82 -22.31
CA SER A 174 11.37 -3.36 -22.33
C SER A 174 12.19 -2.73 -21.20
N ALA A 175 13.43 -2.35 -21.49
CA ALA A 175 14.24 -1.53 -20.57
C ALA A 175 13.48 -0.27 -20.07
N LYS A 176 12.52 0.23 -20.88
CA LYS A 176 11.66 1.36 -20.52
C LYS A 176 10.64 0.99 -19.46
N GLY A 177 10.04 -0.21 -19.51
CA GLY A 177 9.10 -0.68 -18.49
C GLY A 177 9.77 -0.88 -17.14
N ALA A 178 10.93 -1.55 -17.13
CA ALA A 178 11.73 -1.72 -15.93
C ALA A 178 12.15 -0.37 -15.32
N LEU A 179 12.59 0.58 -16.15
CA LEU A 179 12.93 1.93 -15.70
C LEU A 179 11.72 2.65 -15.09
N PHE A 180 10.54 2.52 -15.71
CA PHE A 180 9.32 3.14 -15.21
C PHE A 180 8.93 2.59 -13.82
N VAL A 181 8.92 1.26 -13.63
CA VAL A 181 8.65 0.62 -12.33
C VAL A 181 9.64 1.09 -11.27
N ARG A 182 10.94 1.14 -11.61
CA ARG A 182 11.98 1.63 -10.69
C ARG A 182 11.79 3.11 -10.35
N SER A 183 11.35 3.93 -11.31
CA SER A 183 11.03 5.35 -11.07
C SER A 183 9.84 5.50 -10.13
N LEU A 184 8.80 4.66 -10.25
CA LEU A 184 7.69 4.64 -9.28
C LEU A 184 8.19 4.31 -7.87
N GLY A 185 9.09 3.33 -7.75
CA GLY A 185 9.72 3.00 -6.47
C GLY A 185 10.50 4.18 -5.88
N ALA A 186 11.30 4.89 -6.70
CA ALA A 186 12.06 6.04 -6.25
C ALA A 186 11.15 7.19 -5.79
N VAL A 187 10.08 7.47 -6.54
CA VAL A 187 9.07 8.48 -6.16
C VAL A 187 8.40 8.10 -4.84
N ALA A 188 8.01 6.84 -4.67
CA ALA A 188 7.43 6.37 -3.41
C ALA A 188 8.42 6.51 -2.25
N ALA A 189 9.69 6.13 -2.43
CA ALA A 189 10.70 6.28 -1.38
C ALA A 189 10.89 7.76 -0.96
N ILE A 190 10.92 8.68 -1.93
CA ILE A 190 11.02 10.13 -1.64
C ILE A 190 9.76 10.61 -0.90
N ALA A 191 8.56 10.20 -1.33
CA ALA A 191 7.33 10.52 -0.62
C ALA A 191 7.35 9.99 0.82
N GLY A 192 7.84 8.76 1.03
CA GLY A 192 8.02 8.18 2.36
C GLY A 192 8.96 8.98 3.26
N VAL A 193 10.04 9.55 2.69
CA VAL A 193 10.91 10.49 3.44
C VAL A 193 10.13 11.74 3.83
N GLY A 194 9.26 12.26 2.94
CA GLY A 194 8.36 13.38 3.25
C GLY A 194 7.43 13.06 4.43
N VAL A 195 6.81 11.88 4.43
CA VAL A 195 5.95 11.40 5.53
C VAL A 195 6.74 11.31 6.85
N VAL A 196 7.90 10.64 6.84
CA VAL A 196 8.73 10.47 8.05
C VAL A 196 9.22 11.80 8.62
N SER A 197 9.48 12.77 7.74
CA SER A 197 9.95 14.11 8.16
C SER A 197 8.82 15.09 8.54
N GLY A 198 7.55 14.67 8.41
CA GLY A 198 6.39 15.52 8.70
C GLY A 198 6.19 16.66 7.69
N LEU A 199 6.67 16.49 6.47
CA LEU A 199 6.51 17.48 5.38
C LEU A 199 5.22 17.25 4.57
N VAL A 200 4.63 16.08 4.68
CA VAL A 200 3.38 15.66 4.01
C VAL A 200 2.55 14.85 5.00
#